data_1bee0a0e54daa5d8861a0e14fe0049f4
#
_entry.id   1bee0a0e54daa5d8861a0e14fe0049f4
#
_cell.length_a   1.000
_cell.length_b   1.000
_cell.length_c   1.000
_cell.angle_alpha   90.00
_cell.angle_beta   90.00
_cell.angle_gamma   90.00
#
_symmetry.space_group_name_H-M   'P 1'
#
loop_
_entity.id
_entity.type
_entity.pdbx_description
1 polymer ?
#
loop_
_entity_poly.entity_id
_entity_poly.type
_entity_poly.pdbx_seq_one_letter_code
_entity_poly.pdbx_strand_id
1 'polypeptide(L)'
;MTLKSKNIYKINYLKKISGLIFSLTICFLCNNHNVFAETLSLSLSGVDAGNELNFEFDKGAHESAKARDILMNVRTDNRSGYKVMISSTGTDSILRPSQSDNTGKIMPLSASKTLANFNEKEWGVSIDQTNFLALPGSSSPMLVVNKTTASAPGIGDSSGAGIPKISVGVRAGGDLIEDTYSGNILITVITNPVLKTATFKKNSIHNTPLYSGGNNYRAPFLRCPTTTYTFQRTNQLKAGSLNEAETGSDLPIYVWNDYKGGKNYVYWYSEVDIVYAPEDATLWLSRMASFKRNSANCFGEIDLDGIDFSKTEKMDSIFLQDTYALLSTSPNLKILHLENINTAKNAEAAFAYTNLRGLDMSKVTFENATSFMHTFYKATADINADFSSLKGGNATTMEKMFYMFKGPQNLSLTSLNTSTVTNMKDMFRNLAATKSIDASSFNTENVTDMNGMFMAMSYVETIDVSGFNTKNVTDMSMMFYSNSWLKTIYGPEEFDRTNLSISTNMFGNSSHLVGGANWSYSAANVDATYARIGKPGLRGYFKAKP
;
A
#
# COMPACT_ATOMS: atom_id res chain seq x y z
N MET A 1 20.13 26.55 23.05
CA MET A 1 19.35 27.32 24.03
C MET A 1 18.21 26.43 24.48
N THR A 2 18.32 25.88 25.66
CA THR A 2 17.48 24.80 26.18
C THR A 2 16.22 25.41 26.80
N LEU A 3 15.07 25.28 26.15
CA LEU A 3 13.78 25.61 26.76
C LEU A 3 13.08 24.31 27.19
N LYS A 4 13.33 23.97 28.47
CA LYS A 4 12.45 23.06 29.22
C LYS A 4 11.30 23.91 29.76
N SER A 5 10.11 23.79 29.21
CA SER A 5 8.91 24.25 29.90
C SER A 5 8.06 23.05 30.32
N LYS A 6 8.29 22.60 31.54
CA LYS A 6 7.30 21.82 32.28
C LYS A 6 6.34 22.83 32.91
N ASN A 7 5.22 23.07 32.27
CA ASN A 7 4.12 23.74 32.93
C ASN A 7 3.20 22.70 33.55
N ILE A 8 3.46 22.40 34.82
CA ILE A 8 2.54 21.66 35.69
C ILE A 8 1.66 22.71 36.34
N TYR A 9 0.43 22.84 35.91
CA TYR A 9 -0.56 23.64 36.64
C TYR A 9 -1.27 22.74 37.65
N LYS A 10 -0.96 22.94 38.93
CA LYS A 10 -1.73 22.44 40.06
C LYS A 10 -2.71 23.54 40.43
N ILE A 11 -4.00 23.27 40.35
CA ILE A 11 -5.02 24.16 40.92
C ILE A 11 -5.71 23.40 42.05
N ASN A 12 -5.49 23.89 43.25
CA ASN A 12 -6.26 23.58 44.43
C ASN A 12 -7.26 24.68 44.67
N TYR A 13 -8.46 24.32 45.06
CA TYR A 13 -9.48 25.05 45.85
C TYR A 13 -10.89 24.83 45.27
N LEU A 14 -11.88 24.70 46.04
CA LEU A 14 -12.31 24.41 47.38
C LEU A 14 -13.79 24.72 47.61
N LYS A 15 -14.33 23.98 48.49
CA LYS A 15 -15.45 24.22 49.41
C LYS A 15 -16.88 24.16 48.88
N LYS A 16 -17.48 23.16 49.45
CA LYS A 16 -18.90 22.88 49.73
C LYS A 16 -19.64 22.24 48.59
N ILE A 17 -19.97 21.04 48.88
CA ILE A 17 -21.07 20.13 48.54
C ILE A 17 -20.46 18.80 48.10
N SER A 18 -20.98 17.71 48.62
CA SER A 18 -20.70 16.32 48.24
C SER A 18 -20.64 16.16 46.69
N GLY A 19 -19.45 16.17 46.13
CA GLY A 19 -19.24 16.09 44.69
C GLY A 19 -18.02 15.24 44.32
N LEU A 20 -18.10 14.61 43.16
CA LEU A 20 -16.98 13.93 42.52
C LEU A 20 -16.23 14.92 41.65
N ILE A 21 -14.95 15.10 41.94
CA ILE A 21 -14.09 16.02 41.19
C ILE A 21 -12.98 15.26 40.49
N PHE A 22 -12.90 15.37 39.18
CA PHE A 22 -11.75 14.96 38.38
C PHE A 22 -10.95 16.18 38.00
N SER A 23 -9.70 16.25 38.44
CA SER A 23 -8.76 17.25 37.96
C SER A 23 -8.06 16.77 36.72
N LEU A 24 -8.12 17.56 35.64
CA LEU A 24 -7.42 17.27 34.39
C LEU A 24 -6.04 17.92 34.37
N THR A 25 -5.01 17.12 34.27
CA THR A 25 -3.65 17.57 34.09
C THR A 25 -3.26 17.47 32.63
N ILE A 26 -2.84 18.56 32.02
CA ILE A 26 -2.39 18.61 30.63
C ILE A 26 -0.87 18.56 30.59
N CYS A 27 -0.31 17.62 29.85
CA CYS A 27 1.13 17.52 29.63
C CYS A 27 1.43 17.65 28.13
N PHE A 28 2.32 18.59 27.80
CA PHE A 28 2.84 18.76 26.45
C PHE A 28 4.26 18.17 26.39
N LEU A 29 4.47 17.21 25.51
CA LEU A 29 5.78 16.66 25.21
C LEU A 29 6.13 17.00 23.76
N CYS A 30 7.01 17.96 23.56
CA CYS A 30 7.61 18.23 22.25
C CYS A 30 8.88 17.38 22.13
N ASN A 31 8.94 16.53 21.10
CA ASN A 31 10.17 15.81 20.77
C ASN A 31 11.21 16.82 20.22
N ASN A 32 12.31 16.98 20.94
CA ASN A 32 13.43 17.84 20.53
C ASN A 32 14.18 17.20 19.35
N HIS A 33 13.87 17.60 18.12
CA HIS A 33 14.83 17.63 17.03
C HIS A 33 14.74 19.00 16.34
N ASN A 34 15.89 19.66 16.29
CA ASN A 34 16.13 21.04 15.89
C ASN A 34 15.32 21.53 14.68
N VAL A 35 14.91 22.82 14.79
CA VAL A 35 14.58 23.78 13.72
C VAL A 35 13.10 23.83 13.31
N PHE A 36 12.51 24.93 13.66
CA PHE A 36 11.18 25.54 13.52
C PHE A 36 10.33 25.34 14.77
N ALA A 37 9.85 26.48 15.31
CA ALA A 37 8.96 26.50 16.46
C ALA A 37 7.61 25.87 16.08
N GLU A 38 7.48 24.57 16.36
CA GLU A 38 6.19 23.90 16.22
C GLU A 38 5.25 24.45 17.31
N THR A 39 4.11 24.93 16.88
CA THR A 39 3.03 25.30 17.78
C THR A 39 2.23 24.05 18.14
N LEU A 40 2.02 23.85 19.44
CA LEU A 40 1.13 22.82 19.94
C LEU A 40 0.30 23.42 21.06
N SER A 41 -1.00 23.43 20.89
CA SER A 41 -1.93 23.90 21.93
C SER A 41 -3.11 22.95 22.08
N LEU A 42 -3.62 22.87 23.30
CA LEU A 42 -4.81 22.13 23.66
C LEU A 42 -5.77 23.05 24.43
N SER A 43 -7.02 23.08 24.01
CA SER A 43 -8.11 23.63 24.80
C SER A 43 -9.19 22.56 25.02
N LEU A 44 -9.80 22.60 26.21
CA LEU A 44 -10.83 21.65 26.60
C LEU A 44 -12.20 22.36 26.64
N SER A 45 -13.24 21.63 26.29
CA SER A 45 -14.64 22.04 26.51
C SER A 45 -15.45 20.87 27.08
N GLY A 46 -16.58 21.16 27.69
CA GLY A 46 -17.35 20.18 28.45
C GLY A 46 -16.86 20.00 29.90
N VAL A 47 -15.88 20.83 30.31
CA VAL A 47 -15.33 20.86 31.67
C VAL A 47 -15.78 22.11 32.42
N ASP A 48 -15.74 22.04 33.76
CA ASP A 48 -16.04 23.15 34.65
C ASP A 48 -14.82 24.07 34.81
N ALA A 49 -14.96 25.15 35.60
CA ALA A 49 -13.87 26.06 35.86
C ALA A 49 -12.67 25.32 36.51
N GLY A 50 -11.45 25.66 36.07
CA GLY A 50 -10.24 24.99 36.56
C GLY A 50 -9.93 23.66 35.88
N ASN A 51 -10.55 23.33 34.77
CA ASN A 51 -10.44 22.03 34.08
C ASN A 51 -10.87 20.85 34.96
N GLU A 52 -11.98 21.02 35.65
CA GLU A 52 -12.57 20.01 36.51
C GLU A 52 -13.80 19.38 35.86
N LEU A 53 -14.10 18.14 36.24
CA LEU A 53 -15.37 17.47 35.93
C LEU A 53 -16.06 17.17 37.25
N ASN A 54 -17.16 17.84 37.51
CA ASN A 54 -17.92 17.66 38.73
C ASN A 54 -19.15 16.78 38.47
N PHE A 55 -19.32 15.77 39.29
CA PHE A 55 -20.52 14.92 39.33
C PHE A 55 -21.15 15.05 40.72
N GLU A 56 -22.42 15.37 40.76
CA GLU A 56 -23.21 15.45 42.00
C GLU A 56 -24.14 14.25 42.11
N PHE A 57 -24.20 13.66 43.28
CA PHE A 57 -25.09 12.54 43.63
C PHE A 57 -25.77 12.85 44.93
N ASP A 58 -27.05 12.50 45.06
CA ASP A 58 -27.81 12.68 46.29
C ASP A 58 -27.43 11.65 47.34
N LYS A 59 -27.27 12.11 48.59
CA LYS A 59 -26.89 11.27 49.71
C LYS A 59 -27.93 10.17 49.95
N GLY A 60 -27.44 8.94 50.01
CA GLY A 60 -28.30 7.76 50.25
C GLY A 60 -29.14 7.32 49.07
N ALA A 61 -29.01 7.97 47.91
CA ALA A 61 -29.72 7.56 46.71
C ALA A 61 -28.91 6.52 45.93
N HIS A 62 -29.61 5.49 45.43
CA HIS A 62 -29.05 4.52 44.49
C HIS A 62 -29.27 5.03 43.06
N GLU A 63 -28.59 6.11 42.72
CA GLU A 63 -28.75 6.75 41.40
C GLU A 63 -28.15 5.90 40.28
N SER A 64 -28.64 6.11 39.06
CA SER A 64 -28.03 5.59 37.82
C SER A 64 -26.67 6.21 37.57
N ALA A 65 -25.80 5.52 36.81
CA ALA A 65 -24.52 6.06 36.41
C ALA A 65 -24.69 7.35 35.58
N LYS A 66 -23.84 8.33 35.84
CA LYS A 66 -23.76 9.61 35.10
C LYS A 66 -22.52 9.63 34.26
N ALA A 67 -22.57 10.31 33.09
CA ALA A 67 -21.40 10.53 32.27
C ALA A 67 -21.32 11.96 31.77
N ARG A 68 -20.10 12.46 31.58
CA ARG A 68 -19.79 13.76 30.97
C ARG A 68 -18.71 13.60 29.91
N ASP A 69 -18.82 14.42 28.88
CA ASP A 69 -17.91 14.42 27.73
C ASP A 69 -16.90 15.56 27.85
N ILE A 70 -15.64 15.24 27.53
CA ILE A 70 -14.56 16.19 27.38
C ILE A 70 -14.19 16.22 25.90
N LEU A 71 -14.30 17.38 25.28
CA LEU A 71 -13.84 17.62 23.92
C LEU A 71 -12.47 18.30 23.96
N MET A 72 -11.54 17.81 23.12
CA MET A 72 -10.16 18.23 23.10
C MET A 72 -9.83 18.92 21.78
N ASN A 73 -9.78 20.25 21.78
CA ASN A 73 -9.39 21.02 20.60
C ASN A 73 -7.87 21.16 20.57
N VAL A 74 -7.23 20.42 19.68
CA VAL A 74 -5.78 20.44 19.47
C VAL A 74 -5.44 21.27 18.25
N ARG A 75 -4.45 22.18 18.39
CA ARG A 75 -3.88 22.95 17.27
C ARG A 75 -2.40 22.67 17.17
N THR A 76 -1.93 22.38 15.97
CA THR A 76 -0.51 22.21 15.67
C THR A 76 -0.22 22.57 14.21
N ASP A 77 0.92 23.19 13.97
CA ASP A 77 1.49 23.39 12.63
C ASP A 77 2.40 22.22 12.21
N ASN A 78 2.57 21.21 13.09
CA ASN A 78 3.32 20.02 12.77
C ASN A 78 2.64 19.24 11.63
N ARG A 79 3.31 19.15 10.46
CA ARG A 79 2.79 18.45 9.26
C ARG A 79 2.57 16.95 9.46
N SER A 80 3.26 16.34 10.43
CA SER A 80 3.07 14.93 10.80
C SER A 80 1.97 14.74 11.86
N GLY A 81 1.31 15.83 12.29
CA GLY A 81 0.19 15.79 13.20
C GLY A 81 0.57 15.57 14.68
N TYR A 82 -0.31 14.91 15.40
CA TYR A 82 -0.19 14.75 16.86
C TYR A 82 -0.88 13.46 17.36
N LYS A 83 -0.52 13.07 18.57
CA LYS A 83 -1.22 12.03 19.35
C LYS A 83 -1.79 12.63 20.62
N VAL A 84 -2.98 12.18 21.01
CA VAL A 84 -3.58 12.45 22.32
C VAL A 84 -3.69 11.14 23.08
N MET A 85 -3.19 11.12 24.28
CA MET A 85 -3.24 9.96 25.17
C MET A 85 -3.81 10.38 26.52
N ILE A 86 -4.44 9.45 27.22
CA ILE A 86 -4.96 9.63 28.58
C ILE A 86 -4.44 8.55 29.53
N SER A 87 -4.20 8.93 30.75
CA SER A 87 -3.81 8.03 31.83
C SER A 87 -4.19 8.61 33.20
N SER A 88 -4.08 7.83 34.27
CA SER A 88 -4.02 8.37 35.62
C SER A 88 -2.65 9.03 35.85
N THR A 89 -2.56 9.90 36.86
CA THR A 89 -1.27 10.50 37.29
C THR A 89 -0.44 9.57 38.18
N GLY A 90 -1.01 8.46 38.64
CA GLY A 90 -0.38 7.47 39.51
C GLY A 90 -0.41 6.06 38.96
N THR A 91 -0.10 5.10 39.79
CA THR A 91 -0.13 3.66 39.44
C THR A 91 -1.53 3.07 39.47
N ASP A 92 -2.47 3.74 40.13
CA ASP A 92 -3.88 3.34 40.18
C ASP A 92 -4.80 4.51 39.80
N SER A 93 -6.05 4.21 39.53
CA SER A 93 -7.12 5.16 39.18
C SER A 93 -8.28 5.13 40.20
N ILE A 94 -8.02 4.80 41.44
CA ILE A 94 -9.02 4.78 42.51
C ILE A 94 -9.39 6.22 42.90
N LEU A 95 -10.69 6.55 42.94
CA LEU A 95 -11.15 7.82 43.50
C LEU A 95 -11.19 7.72 45.01
N ARG A 96 -10.51 8.64 45.69
CA ARG A 96 -10.36 8.65 47.14
C ARG A 96 -11.05 9.84 47.74
N PRO A 97 -11.61 9.68 48.96
CA PRO A 97 -12.22 10.80 49.68
C PRO A 97 -11.21 11.83 50.12
N SER A 98 -11.66 13.07 50.29
CA SER A 98 -10.83 14.17 50.78
C SER A 98 -10.57 14.12 52.28
N GLN A 99 -11.46 13.53 53.05
CA GLN A 99 -11.33 13.40 54.50
C GLN A 99 -10.57 12.13 54.87
N SER A 100 -9.60 12.23 55.75
CA SER A 100 -8.68 11.16 56.11
C SER A 100 -9.29 10.01 56.89
N ASP A 101 -10.41 10.24 57.59
CA ASP A 101 -11.18 9.26 58.36
C ASP A 101 -12.22 8.50 57.49
N ASN A 102 -12.48 8.96 56.28
CA ASN A 102 -13.36 8.30 55.35
C ASN A 102 -12.61 7.20 54.57
N THR A 103 -13.00 5.97 54.76
CA THR A 103 -12.39 4.81 54.04
C THR A 103 -13.10 4.43 52.73
N GLY A 104 -14.16 5.16 52.38
CA GLY A 104 -14.88 4.95 51.13
C GLY A 104 -13.99 5.10 49.89
N LYS A 105 -14.26 4.34 48.84
CA LYS A 105 -13.55 4.39 47.57
C LYS A 105 -14.50 4.13 46.44
N ILE A 106 -14.24 4.82 45.28
CA ILE A 106 -14.88 4.48 44.01
C ILE A 106 -13.82 3.83 43.12
N MET A 107 -14.08 2.60 42.75
CA MET A 107 -13.08 1.76 42.06
C MET A 107 -13.16 1.94 40.54
N PRO A 108 -12.02 1.86 39.83
CA PRO A 108 -12.07 1.79 38.40
C PRO A 108 -12.75 0.48 37.95
N LEU A 109 -13.33 0.49 36.75
CA LEU A 109 -13.92 -0.71 36.15
C LEU A 109 -12.88 -1.83 36.07
N SER A 110 -13.28 -3.06 36.39
CA SER A 110 -12.45 -4.25 36.24
C SER A 110 -12.51 -4.87 34.84
N ALA A 111 -13.56 -4.54 34.08
CA ALA A 111 -13.80 -4.97 32.69
C ALA A 111 -14.56 -3.89 31.92
N SER A 112 -14.58 -3.99 30.59
CA SER A 112 -15.36 -3.10 29.74
C SER A 112 -16.86 -3.23 30.04
N LYS A 113 -17.54 -2.08 30.22
CA LYS A 113 -18.98 -2.01 30.48
C LYS A 113 -19.61 -0.83 29.74
N THR A 114 -20.89 -0.96 29.37
CA THR A 114 -21.71 0.21 29.02
C THR A 114 -22.10 0.97 30.29
N LEU A 115 -22.39 2.27 30.18
CA LEU A 115 -22.72 3.12 31.32
C LEU A 115 -23.89 2.54 32.18
N ALA A 116 -24.90 1.97 31.52
CA ALA A 116 -26.06 1.36 32.18
C ALA A 116 -25.71 0.14 33.07
N ASN A 117 -24.58 -0.50 32.80
CA ASN A 117 -24.13 -1.72 33.48
C ASN A 117 -23.09 -1.46 34.59
N PHE A 118 -22.85 -0.20 34.96
CA PHE A 118 -21.98 0.10 36.08
C PHE A 118 -22.59 -0.43 37.39
N ASN A 119 -21.76 -1.09 38.16
CA ASN A 119 -22.11 -1.36 39.56
C ASN A 119 -21.94 -0.07 40.38
N GLU A 120 -22.49 -0.06 41.58
CA GLU A 120 -22.21 1.03 42.53
C GLU A 120 -20.71 1.11 42.84
N LYS A 121 -20.25 2.32 43.07
CA LYS A 121 -18.82 2.66 43.35
C LYS A 121 -17.88 2.27 42.20
N GLU A 122 -18.35 2.35 40.96
CA GLU A 122 -17.54 2.15 39.76
C GLU A 122 -17.41 3.43 38.93
N TRP A 123 -16.28 3.59 38.27
CA TRP A 123 -16.04 4.64 37.29
C TRP A 123 -15.13 4.17 36.16
N GLY A 124 -15.17 4.85 35.04
CA GLY A 124 -14.33 4.55 33.88
C GLY A 124 -14.37 5.64 32.81
N VAL A 125 -13.58 5.46 31.77
CA VAL A 125 -13.47 6.34 30.62
C VAL A 125 -13.85 5.61 29.33
N SER A 126 -14.42 6.33 28.38
CA SER A 126 -14.75 5.82 27.05
C SER A 126 -14.19 6.74 25.98
N ILE A 127 -13.59 6.16 24.94
CA ILE A 127 -13.14 6.86 23.74
C ILE A 127 -14.09 6.63 22.55
N ASP A 128 -14.89 5.57 22.59
CA ASP A 128 -15.91 5.22 21.58
C ASP A 128 -17.34 5.66 21.98
N GLN A 129 -17.47 6.26 23.17
CA GLN A 129 -18.72 6.74 23.78
C GLN A 129 -19.75 5.67 24.12
N THR A 130 -19.40 4.42 23.97
CA THR A 130 -20.28 3.27 24.21
C THR A 130 -19.74 2.39 25.32
N ASN A 131 -18.48 2.03 25.24
CA ASN A 131 -17.82 1.12 26.15
C ASN A 131 -16.83 1.86 27.05
N PHE A 132 -17.05 1.78 28.35
CA PHE A 132 -16.20 2.37 29.37
C PHE A 132 -15.19 1.34 29.87
N LEU A 133 -13.97 1.79 30.08
CA LEU A 133 -12.82 1.01 30.54
C LEU A 133 -12.20 1.69 31.76
N ALA A 134 -11.38 0.96 32.51
CA ALA A 134 -10.52 1.56 33.53
C ALA A 134 -9.56 2.56 32.87
N LEU A 135 -9.32 3.69 33.53
CA LEU A 135 -8.26 4.60 33.12
C LEU A 135 -6.90 3.94 33.44
N PRO A 136 -6.03 3.71 32.45
CA PRO A 136 -4.74 3.06 32.70
C PRO A 136 -3.79 3.95 33.49
N GLY A 137 -2.79 3.34 34.12
CA GLY A 137 -1.69 4.04 34.78
C GLY A 137 -0.80 4.82 33.81
N SER A 138 0.01 5.72 34.37
CA SER A 138 0.92 6.59 33.58
C SER A 138 1.99 5.83 32.78
N SER A 139 2.29 4.60 33.14
CA SER A 139 3.26 3.75 32.41
C SER A 139 2.73 3.15 31.11
N SER A 140 1.41 3.13 30.92
CA SER A 140 0.77 2.53 29.73
C SER A 140 -0.46 3.35 29.31
N PRO A 141 -0.28 4.61 28.89
CA PRO A 141 -1.39 5.51 28.58
C PRO A 141 -2.24 4.99 27.40
N MET A 142 -3.54 5.25 27.47
CA MET A 142 -4.50 4.90 26.42
C MET A 142 -4.43 5.93 25.28
N LEU A 143 -4.27 5.46 24.06
CA LEU A 143 -4.32 6.32 22.87
C LEU A 143 -5.78 6.71 22.57
N VAL A 144 -6.07 8.01 22.56
CA VAL A 144 -7.39 8.56 22.18
C VAL A 144 -7.47 8.82 20.69
N VAL A 145 -6.44 9.45 20.13
CA VAL A 145 -6.36 9.75 18.70
C VAL A 145 -4.89 9.84 18.25
N ASN A 146 -4.67 9.46 17.00
CA ASN A 146 -3.43 9.72 16.26
C ASN A 146 -3.81 10.41 14.94
N LYS A 147 -3.57 11.71 14.86
CA LYS A 147 -3.71 12.51 13.64
C LYS A 147 -2.36 12.56 12.94
N THR A 148 -2.34 12.25 11.65
CA THR A 148 -1.12 12.19 10.83
C THR A 148 -0.93 13.43 9.94
N THR A 149 -1.76 14.47 10.14
CA THR A 149 -1.71 15.73 9.39
C THR A 149 -1.77 16.91 10.35
N ALA A 150 -1.24 18.06 9.93
CA ALA A 150 -1.39 19.32 10.66
C ALA A 150 -2.87 19.69 10.81
N SER A 151 -3.19 20.47 11.83
CA SER A 151 -4.47 21.17 11.94
C SER A 151 -4.56 22.23 10.83
N ALA A 152 -5.76 22.56 10.37
CA ALA A 152 -5.93 23.65 9.43
C ALA A 152 -5.43 24.99 10.02
N PRO A 153 -4.72 25.84 9.26
CA PRO A 153 -4.19 27.10 9.77
C PRO A 153 -5.28 27.97 10.39
N GLY A 154 -5.08 28.40 11.64
CA GLY A 154 -5.99 29.28 12.38
C GLY A 154 -7.26 28.60 12.93
N ILE A 155 -7.54 27.36 12.57
CA ILE A 155 -8.71 26.60 13.01
C ILE A 155 -8.16 25.32 13.68
N GLY A 156 -8.37 25.15 14.98
CA GLY A 156 -8.12 23.86 15.60
C GLY A 156 -9.05 22.77 15.06
N ASP A 157 -8.84 21.52 15.39
CA ASP A 157 -9.75 20.42 15.07
C ASP A 157 -11.08 20.57 15.83
N SER A 158 -11.74 21.73 15.70
CA SER A 158 -12.90 22.13 16.49
C SER A 158 -14.24 22.01 15.76
N SER A 159 -14.26 21.61 14.49
CA SER A 159 -15.50 21.53 13.71
C SER A 159 -15.75 20.13 13.14
N GLY A 160 -16.80 19.47 13.61
CA GLY A 160 -17.36 18.26 12.98
C GLY A 160 -16.84 16.92 13.50
N ALA A 161 -17.09 15.86 12.75
CA ALA A 161 -16.73 14.48 13.06
C ALA A 161 -15.20 14.27 13.03
N GLY A 162 -14.53 14.49 14.14
CA GLY A 162 -13.08 14.30 14.25
C GLY A 162 -12.42 14.99 15.41
N ILE A 163 -13.18 15.73 16.23
CA ILE A 163 -12.65 16.27 17.49
C ILE A 163 -12.38 15.11 18.42
N PRO A 164 -11.14 14.96 18.95
CA PRO A 164 -10.86 13.98 20.00
C PRO A 164 -11.79 14.22 21.19
N LYS A 165 -12.51 13.18 21.60
CA LYS A 165 -13.49 13.24 22.67
C LYS A 165 -13.32 12.03 23.57
N ILE A 166 -13.43 12.25 24.87
CA ILE A 166 -13.56 11.17 25.87
C ILE A 166 -14.81 11.39 26.70
N SER A 167 -15.44 10.31 27.15
CA SER A 167 -16.53 10.35 28.11
C SER A 167 -16.02 9.78 29.44
N VAL A 168 -16.29 10.45 30.52
CA VAL A 168 -16.03 9.96 31.88
C VAL A 168 -17.36 9.55 32.48
N GLY A 169 -17.47 8.30 32.88
CA GLY A 169 -18.66 7.73 33.52
C GLY A 169 -18.38 7.36 34.98
N VAL A 170 -19.37 7.59 35.84
CA VAL A 170 -19.31 7.23 37.27
C VAL A 170 -20.66 6.84 37.80
N ARG A 171 -20.70 5.86 38.72
CA ARG A 171 -21.84 5.54 39.55
C ARG A 171 -21.42 5.49 41.02
N ALA A 172 -21.96 6.41 41.80
CA ALA A 172 -21.78 6.43 43.26
C ALA A 172 -22.59 5.28 43.93
N GLY A 173 -22.26 4.94 45.13
CA GLY A 173 -23.05 4.01 45.97
C GLY A 173 -23.79 4.76 47.07
N GLY A 174 -25.01 4.33 47.40
CA GLY A 174 -25.83 4.96 48.44
C GLY A 174 -25.24 4.90 49.87
N ASP A 175 -24.26 4.05 50.10
CA ASP A 175 -23.53 3.88 51.35
C ASP A 175 -22.22 4.71 51.44
N LEU A 176 -21.91 5.51 50.43
CA LEU A 176 -20.76 6.43 50.50
C LEU A 176 -21.03 7.54 51.51
N ILE A 177 -20.01 7.83 52.31
CA ILE A 177 -20.04 8.96 53.27
C ILE A 177 -19.99 10.26 52.47
N GLU A 178 -20.71 11.27 52.96
CA GLU A 178 -20.69 12.61 52.36
C GLU A 178 -19.26 13.19 52.40
N ASP A 179 -18.66 13.27 51.24
CA ASP A 179 -17.28 13.73 51.04
C ASP A 179 -17.08 14.08 49.54
N THR A 180 -15.93 14.70 49.26
CA THR A 180 -15.44 14.90 47.90
C THR A 180 -14.52 13.73 47.51
N TYR A 181 -14.91 12.94 46.55
CA TYR A 181 -14.09 11.85 46.00
C TYR A 181 -13.38 12.39 44.76
N SER A 182 -12.06 12.32 44.71
CA SER A 182 -11.29 12.92 43.64
C SER A 182 -10.29 11.96 43.00
N GLY A 183 -10.03 12.20 41.74
CA GLY A 183 -9.00 11.54 40.95
C GLY A 183 -8.49 12.46 39.83
N ASN A 184 -7.36 12.10 39.25
CA ASN A 184 -6.72 12.90 38.21
C ASN A 184 -6.70 12.14 36.90
N ILE A 185 -7.11 12.81 35.83
CA ILE A 185 -6.93 12.35 34.44
C ILE A 185 -5.82 13.18 33.83
N LEU A 186 -4.74 12.52 33.42
CA LEU A 186 -3.65 13.14 32.69
C LEU A 186 -3.95 13.03 31.20
N ILE A 187 -4.10 14.17 30.53
CA ILE A 187 -4.20 14.26 29.07
C ILE A 187 -2.81 14.65 28.56
N THR A 188 -2.21 13.78 27.77
CA THR A 188 -0.90 13.98 27.14
C THR A 188 -1.08 14.21 25.66
N VAL A 189 -0.59 15.34 25.16
CA VAL A 189 -0.54 15.64 23.73
C VAL A 189 0.92 15.69 23.30
N ILE A 190 1.24 14.94 22.23
CA ILE A 190 2.59 14.84 21.70
C ILE A 190 2.51 15.10 20.20
N THR A 191 3.41 15.96 19.67
CA THR A 191 3.57 16.05 18.20
C THR A 191 4.15 14.76 17.67
N ASN A 192 3.63 14.32 16.51
CA ASN A 192 4.25 13.22 15.79
C ASN A 192 5.63 13.69 15.28
N PRO A 193 6.63 12.81 15.20
CA PRO A 193 7.92 13.19 14.65
C PRO A 193 7.73 13.70 13.21
N VAL A 194 8.33 14.83 12.89
CA VAL A 194 8.37 15.35 11.51
C VAL A 194 9.39 14.52 10.76
N LEU A 195 8.90 13.62 9.92
CA LEU A 195 9.76 12.83 9.06
C LEU A 195 10.36 13.74 7.97
N LYS A 196 11.67 13.78 7.90
CA LYS A 196 12.38 14.42 6.79
C LYS A 196 12.23 13.54 5.55
N THR A 197 11.94 14.17 4.43
CA THR A 197 11.73 13.48 3.17
C THR A 197 12.58 14.06 2.05
N ALA A 198 12.94 13.23 1.09
CA ALA A 198 13.54 13.66 -0.16
C ALA A 198 12.97 12.85 -1.32
N THR A 199 12.93 13.45 -2.51
CA THR A 199 12.47 12.80 -3.74
C THR A 199 13.61 12.83 -4.75
N PHE A 200 13.85 11.70 -5.43
CA PHE A 200 14.79 11.66 -6.55
C PHE A 200 14.27 12.50 -7.72
N LYS A 201 15.17 13.22 -8.39
CA LYS A 201 14.85 13.85 -9.67
C LYS A 201 14.54 12.81 -10.74
N LYS A 202 13.61 13.08 -11.63
CA LYS A 202 13.26 12.23 -12.77
C LYS A 202 14.47 11.75 -13.58
N ASN A 203 15.47 12.60 -13.78
CA ASN A 203 16.66 12.29 -14.57
C ASN A 203 17.92 12.10 -13.70
N SER A 204 17.76 11.87 -12.40
CA SER A 204 18.86 11.86 -11.43
C SER A 204 19.98 10.90 -11.80
N ILE A 205 19.63 9.72 -12.22
CA ILE A 205 20.60 8.66 -12.48
C ILE A 205 21.24 8.80 -13.88
N HIS A 206 20.57 9.47 -14.82
CA HIS A 206 21.09 9.70 -16.17
C HIS A 206 22.26 10.68 -16.24
N ASN A 207 22.35 11.59 -15.26
CA ASN A 207 23.37 12.64 -15.23
C ASN A 207 24.61 12.25 -14.40
N THR A 208 24.58 11.11 -13.72
CA THR A 208 25.68 10.66 -12.88
C THR A 208 26.87 10.30 -13.76
N PRO A 209 28.06 10.95 -13.62
CA PRO A 209 29.23 10.61 -14.39
C PRO A 209 29.71 9.21 -14.01
N LEU A 210 29.50 8.24 -14.89
CA LEU A 210 29.84 6.84 -14.62
C LEU A 210 31.32 6.49 -14.95
N TYR A 211 32.18 7.49 -15.11
CA TYR A 211 33.61 7.23 -15.35
C TYR A 211 34.53 8.33 -14.82
N SER A 212 35.44 7.98 -13.92
CA SER A 212 36.50 8.86 -13.39
C SER A 212 37.79 8.72 -14.20
N GLY A 213 37.71 8.83 -15.51
CA GLY A 213 38.87 8.91 -16.39
C GLY A 213 38.93 10.27 -17.04
N GLY A 214 39.51 11.23 -16.38
CA GLY A 214 40.17 12.46 -16.83
C GLY A 214 39.64 13.33 -17.99
N ASN A 215 38.54 13.03 -18.64
CA ASN A 215 37.93 13.84 -19.68
C ASN A 215 36.46 14.11 -19.38
N ASN A 216 36.09 15.38 -19.28
CA ASN A 216 34.76 15.94 -19.09
C ASN A 216 33.77 15.59 -20.22
N TYR A 217 33.61 14.33 -20.55
CA TYR A 217 32.52 13.91 -21.40
C TYR A 217 31.30 13.65 -20.50
N ARG A 218 30.35 14.60 -20.48
CA ARG A 218 28.93 14.30 -20.26
C ARG A 218 28.53 13.29 -21.34
N ALA A 219 28.87 12.02 -21.11
CA ALA A 219 28.47 10.97 -22.02
C ALA A 219 26.98 10.69 -21.72
N PRO A 220 26.04 11.04 -22.60
CA PRO A 220 24.65 10.68 -22.45
C PRO A 220 24.43 9.16 -22.53
N PHE A 221 25.48 8.36 -22.69
CA PHE A 221 25.37 6.92 -22.90
C PHE A 221 26.56 6.21 -22.24
N LEU A 222 26.27 5.46 -21.20
CA LEU A 222 27.21 4.52 -20.63
C LEU A 222 27.65 3.50 -21.69
N ARG A 223 28.95 3.42 -21.93
CA ARG A 223 29.49 2.19 -22.51
C ARG A 223 29.50 1.14 -21.43
N CYS A 224 28.68 0.10 -21.53
CA CYS A 224 28.81 -1.07 -20.67
C CYS A 224 30.21 -1.64 -20.85
N PRO A 225 31.06 -1.59 -19.82
CA PRO A 225 32.24 -2.44 -19.80
C PRO A 225 31.79 -3.91 -19.74
N THR A 226 32.74 -4.80 -19.80
CA THR A 226 32.49 -6.26 -19.64
C THR A 226 31.90 -6.65 -18.27
N THR A 227 31.72 -5.69 -17.37
CA THR A 227 31.22 -5.89 -15.99
C THR A 227 29.86 -5.21 -15.81
N THR A 228 28.96 -5.87 -15.12
CA THR A 228 27.63 -5.36 -14.77
C THR A 228 27.70 -4.32 -13.65
N TYR A 229 26.72 -3.39 -13.61
CA TYR A 229 26.53 -2.46 -12.50
C TYR A 229 25.52 -2.98 -11.49
N THR A 230 25.69 -2.57 -10.23
CA THR A 230 24.71 -2.74 -9.15
C THR A 230 24.32 -1.35 -8.65
N PHE A 231 23.01 -1.07 -8.60
CA PHE A 231 22.47 0.14 -7.95
C PHE A 231 22.03 -0.24 -6.54
N GLN A 232 22.49 0.50 -5.53
CA GLN A 232 22.12 0.20 -4.13
C GLN A 232 22.32 1.38 -3.17
N ARG A 233 21.64 1.33 -2.04
CA ARG A 233 21.85 2.24 -0.91
C ARG A 233 23.20 1.97 -0.23
N THR A 234 23.74 3.01 0.43
CA THR A 234 24.89 2.90 1.32
C THR A 234 24.68 3.79 2.55
N ASN A 235 25.40 3.51 3.62
CA ASN A 235 25.41 4.30 4.85
C ASN A 235 26.58 5.29 4.94
N GLN A 236 27.38 5.42 3.87
CA GLN A 236 28.57 6.28 3.84
C GLN A 236 28.52 7.20 2.63
N LEU A 237 28.63 8.52 2.87
CA LEU A 237 28.73 9.52 1.84
C LEU A 237 30.16 9.58 1.27
N LYS A 238 30.27 9.66 -0.06
CA LYS A 238 31.54 9.89 -0.76
C LYS A 238 31.70 11.37 -1.12
N ALA A 239 32.87 11.94 -0.88
CA ALA A 239 33.17 13.32 -1.26
C ALA A 239 33.03 13.52 -2.80
N GLY A 240 32.43 14.64 -3.20
CA GLY A 240 32.18 14.95 -4.62
C GLY A 240 30.97 14.25 -5.24
N SER A 241 30.12 13.59 -4.45
CA SER A 241 28.86 13.03 -4.91
C SER A 241 27.90 14.11 -5.39
N LEU A 242 27.06 13.79 -6.39
CA LEU A 242 26.07 14.71 -6.94
C LEU A 242 24.80 14.69 -6.10
N ASN A 243 24.23 15.88 -5.84
CA ASN A 243 22.89 15.98 -5.25
C ASN A 243 21.82 15.78 -6.33
N GLU A 244 21.08 14.70 -6.20
CA GLU A 244 20.02 14.28 -7.11
C GLU A 244 18.62 14.33 -6.49
N ALA A 245 18.46 15.09 -5.37
CA ALA A 245 17.16 15.38 -4.80
C ALA A 245 16.42 16.47 -5.59
N GLU A 246 15.10 16.35 -5.71
CA GLU A 246 14.23 17.39 -6.27
C GLU A 246 14.24 18.66 -5.40
N THR A 247 13.92 19.80 -6.02
CA THR A 247 13.69 21.05 -5.30
C THR A 247 12.51 20.89 -4.34
N GLY A 248 12.71 21.30 -3.09
CA GLY A 248 11.72 21.12 -2.02
C GLY A 248 11.93 19.87 -1.16
N SER A 249 12.92 19.04 -1.48
CA SER A 249 13.38 17.98 -0.58
C SER A 249 14.00 18.56 0.70
N ASP A 250 13.73 17.94 1.85
CA ASP A 250 14.24 18.42 3.15
C ASP A 250 15.76 18.33 3.27
N LEU A 251 16.35 17.27 2.66
CA LEU A 251 17.80 17.07 2.59
C LEU A 251 18.21 16.50 1.23
N PRO A 252 19.51 16.56 0.88
CA PRO A 252 20.01 16.02 -0.38
C PRO A 252 19.88 14.50 -0.47
N ILE A 253 19.81 14.01 -1.71
CA ILE A 253 20.08 12.62 -2.09
C ILE A 253 21.36 12.63 -2.89
N TYR A 254 22.41 12.01 -2.39
CA TYR A 254 23.70 11.95 -3.04
C TYR A 254 23.82 10.68 -3.86
N VAL A 255 24.32 10.79 -5.09
CA VAL A 255 24.55 9.67 -6.01
C VAL A 255 25.97 9.71 -6.54
N TRP A 256 26.64 8.58 -6.64
CA TRP A 256 27.98 8.46 -7.22
C TRP A 256 28.27 7.05 -7.72
N ASN A 257 29.34 6.94 -8.50
CA ASN A 257 29.86 5.66 -8.98
C ASN A 257 31.08 5.22 -8.23
N ASP A 258 31.24 3.93 -8.12
CA ASP A 258 32.43 3.31 -7.60
C ASP A 258 32.77 2.01 -8.33
N TYR A 259 34.07 1.65 -8.33
CA TYR A 259 34.55 0.37 -8.82
C TYR A 259 35.25 -0.35 -7.69
N LYS A 260 34.70 -1.48 -7.26
CA LYS A 260 35.21 -2.24 -6.10
C LYS A 260 35.13 -3.74 -6.37
N GLY A 261 36.23 -4.46 -6.12
CA GLY A 261 36.27 -5.91 -6.24
C GLY A 261 35.92 -6.43 -7.65
N GLY A 262 36.29 -5.72 -8.73
CA GLY A 262 35.97 -6.13 -10.09
C GLY A 262 34.55 -5.81 -10.55
N LYS A 263 33.74 -5.10 -9.74
CA LYS A 263 32.35 -4.75 -10.02
C LYS A 263 32.15 -3.23 -10.00
N ASN A 264 31.23 -2.76 -10.81
CA ASN A 264 30.79 -1.36 -10.82
C ASN A 264 29.56 -1.20 -9.96
N TYR A 265 29.52 -0.10 -9.19
CA TYR A 265 28.38 0.24 -8.33
C TYR A 265 27.91 1.65 -8.63
N VAL A 266 26.61 1.87 -8.56
CA VAL A 266 25.98 3.18 -8.41
C VAL A 266 25.40 3.21 -7.01
N TYR A 267 26.01 4.00 -6.15
CA TYR A 267 25.56 4.16 -4.77
C TYR A 267 24.71 5.38 -4.62
N TRP A 268 23.76 5.32 -3.71
CA TRP A 268 23.03 6.48 -3.24
C TRP A 268 23.01 6.54 -1.71
N TYR A 269 22.87 7.77 -1.18
CA TYR A 269 22.85 8.07 0.24
C TYR A 269 21.98 9.28 0.51
N SER A 270 21.21 9.25 1.60
CA SER A 270 20.50 10.40 2.16
C SER A 270 20.31 10.23 3.66
N GLU A 271 20.27 11.36 4.38
CA GLU A 271 20.01 11.42 5.82
C GLU A 271 18.54 11.64 6.16
N VAL A 272 17.65 11.57 5.16
CA VAL A 272 16.21 11.68 5.41
C VAL A 272 15.62 10.37 5.93
N ASP A 273 14.48 10.48 6.58
CA ASP A 273 13.74 9.32 7.09
C ASP A 273 13.09 8.52 5.95
N ILE A 274 12.58 9.22 4.92
CA ILE A 274 11.94 8.60 3.75
C ILE A 274 12.49 9.21 2.48
N VAL A 275 12.96 8.35 1.57
CA VAL A 275 13.36 8.72 0.22
C VAL A 275 12.30 8.23 -0.76
N TYR A 276 11.71 9.15 -1.52
CA TYR A 276 10.73 8.83 -2.56
C TYR A 276 11.39 8.65 -3.92
N ALA A 277 10.89 7.69 -4.69
CA ALA A 277 11.11 7.66 -6.14
C ALA A 277 10.47 8.90 -6.81
N PRO A 278 10.87 9.27 -8.03
CA PRO A 278 10.24 10.38 -8.75
C PRO A 278 8.73 10.14 -8.92
N GLU A 279 7.93 11.21 -8.88
CA GLU A 279 6.50 11.15 -9.23
C GLU A 279 6.30 10.65 -10.67
N ASP A 280 7.11 11.16 -11.59
CA ASP A 280 7.24 10.63 -12.95
C ASP A 280 8.56 9.84 -13.08
N ALA A 281 8.48 8.54 -12.81
CA ALA A 281 9.61 7.61 -12.94
C ALA A 281 9.73 6.98 -14.33
N THR A 282 9.06 7.54 -15.35
CA THR A 282 9.18 7.06 -16.73
C THR A 282 10.64 7.01 -17.15
N LEU A 283 11.11 5.82 -17.56
CA LEU A 283 12.48 5.55 -17.94
C LEU A 283 13.54 5.82 -16.84
N TRP A 284 13.16 6.09 -15.58
CA TRP A 284 14.07 6.54 -14.53
C TRP A 284 15.28 5.61 -14.32
N LEU A 285 15.09 4.32 -14.33
CA LEU A 285 16.13 3.29 -14.15
C LEU A 285 16.42 2.51 -15.45
N SER A 286 15.82 2.92 -16.59
CA SER A 286 15.91 2.17 -17.84
C SER A 286 17.21 2.37 -18.60
N ARG A 287 17.72 3.60 -18.64
CA ARG A 287 18.87 3.97 -19.50
C ARG A 287 20.23 3.69 -18.88
N MET A 288 20.26 2.92 -17.80
CA MET A 288 21.51 2.46 -17.21
C MET A 288 22.15 1.34 -18.03
N ALA A 289 21.57 0.99 -19.18
CA ALA A 289 22.06 0.00 -20.13
C ALA A 289 22.52 0.65 -21.46
N SER A 290 23.64 0.18 -22.01
CA SER A 290 24.30 0.76 -23.17
C SER A 290 23.69 0.40 -24.52
N PHE A 291 23.72 1.38 -25.45
CA PHE A 291 23.29 1.29 -26.83
C PHE A 291 24.33 0.64 -27.80
N LYS A 292 24.98 -0.44 -27.47
CA LYS A 292 25.74 -1.16 -28.48
C LYS A 292 25.07 -2.47 -28.89
N ARG A 293 24.87 -2.62 -30.20
CA ARG A 293 24.22 -3.74 -30.90
C ARG A 293 24.62 -5.17 -30.48
N ASN A 294 25.62 -5.36 -29.61
CA ASN A 294 26.17 -6.66 -29.24
C ASN A 294 26.63 -6.74 -27.77
N SER A 295 26.21 -5.83 -26.87
CA SER A 295 26.66 -5.91 -25.47
C SER A 295 25.54 -6.35 -24.54
N ALA A 296 25.86 -7.31 -23.70
CA ALA A 296 25.04 -7.77 -22.61
C ALA A 296 24.59 -6.61 -21.69
N ASN A 297 23.46 -6.79 -21.01
CA ASN A 297 22.86 -5.84 -20.07
C ASN A 297 23.89 -5.20 -19.13
N CYS A 298 23.80 -3.87 -18.92
CA CYS A 298 24.72 -3.13 -18.07
C CYS A 298 24.45 -3.33 -16.57
N PHE A 299 23.18 -3.46 -16.17
CA PHE A 299 22.83 -3.78 -14.81
C PHE A 299 22.63 -5.28 -14.63
N GLY A 300 23.30 -5.83 -13.62
CA GLY A 300 23.00 -7.14 -13.11
C GLY A 300 21.93 -7.10 -12.02
N GLU A 301 21.90 -6.00 -11.23
CA GLU A 301 21.03 -5.88 -10.07
C GLU A 301 20.69 -4.42 -9.77
N ILE A 302 19.41 -4.16 -9.45
CA ILE A 302 18.91 -2.88 -8.90
C ILE A 302 18.27 -3.21 -7.56
N ASP A 303 18.89 -2.74 -6.48
CA ASP A 303 18.37 -2.82 -5.13
C ASP A 303 17.68 -1.51 -4.76
N LEU A 304 16.37 -1.58 -4.54
CA LEU A 304 15.51 -0.44 -4.25
C LEU A 304 15.25 -0.26 -2.75
N ASP A 305 16.00 -0.97 -1.89
CA ASP A 305 15.87 -0.84 -0.45
C ASP A 305 15.94 0.61 0.01
N GLY A 306 14.96 1.04 0.78
CA GLY A 306 14.85 2.39 1.31
C GLY A 306 14.30 3.43 0.32
N ILE A 307 13.78 3.02 -0.85
CA ILE A 307 13.09 3.90 -1.79
C ILE A 307 11.59 3.61 -1.78
N ASP A 308 10.79 4.60 -1.43
CA ASP A 308 9.34 4.52 -1.37
C ASP A 308 8.70 5.01 -2.69
N PHE A 309 7.90 4.17 -3.32
CA PHE A 309 7.20 4.44 -4.57
C PHE A 309 5.76 4.95 -4.37
N SER A 310 5.32 5.18 -3.14
CA SER A 310 3.93 5.57 -2.84
C SER A 310 3.50 6.91 -3.46
N LYS A 311 4.42 7.74 -3.95
CA LYS A 311 4.16 8.98 -4.68
C LYS A 311 4.34 8.87 -6.20
N THR A 312 4.79 7.73 -6.70
CA THR A 312 5.08 7.55 -8.13
C THR A 312 3.77 7.34 -8.90
N GLU A 313 3.45 8.27 -9.80
CA GLU A 313 2.27 8.19 -10.66
C GLU A 313 2.53 7.54 -12.01
N LYS A 314 3.77 7.63 -12.54
CA LYS A 314 4.13 7.07 -13.85
C LYS A 314 5.35 6.17 -13.73
N MET A 315 5.21 4.95 -14.21
CA MET A 315 6.28 3.93 -14.20
C MET A 315 6.56 3.36 -15.60
N ASP A 316 6.21 4.11 -16.66
CA ASP A 316 6.39 3.60 -18.02
C ASP A 316 7.83 3.24 -18.29
N SER A 317 8.06 2.00 -18.68
CA SER A 317 9.39 1.51 -19.06
C SER A 317 10.49 1.79 -18.02
N ILE A 318 10.12 1.89 -16.70
CA ILE A 318 11.05 2.31 -15.63
C ILE A 318 12.33 1.45 -15.60
N PHE A 319 12.21 0.15 -15.89
CA PHE A 319 13.33 -0.80 -15.90
C PHE A 319 13.70 -1.27 -17.32
N LEU A 320 13.10 -0.71 -18.37
CA LEU A 320 13.32 -1.14 -19.74
C LEU A 320 14.77 -0.87 -20.19
N GLN A 321 15.48 -1.90 -20.56
CA GLN A 321 16.92 -1.80 -20.82
C GLN A 321 17.32 -1.40 -22.23
N ASP A 322 16.60 -1.69 -23.26
CA ASP A 322 16.81 -1.16 -24.64
C ASP A 322 15.65 -1.55 -25.55
N THR A 323 15.13 -0.59 -26.30
CA THR A 323 14.11 -0.86 -27.32
C THR A 323 14.63 -1.69 -28.50
N TYR A 324 15.94 -1.74 -28.73
CA TYR A 324 16.57 -2.61 -29.74
C TYR A 324 16.94 -4.01 -29.22
N ALA A 325 16.99 -4.21 -27.90
CA ALA A 325 17.16 -5.52 -27.26
C ALA A 325 15.92 -6.42 -27.35
N LEU A 326 14.89 -6.02 -28.09
CA LEU A 326 13.70 -6.82 -28.39
C LEU A 326 13.99 -8.22 -28.95
N LEU A 327 15.25 -8.48 -29.30
CA LEU A 327 15.75 -9.76 -29.81
C LEU A 327 16.63 -10.53 -28.83
N SER A 328 16.95 -9.97 -27.64
CA SER A 328 17.75 -10.66 -26.63
C SER A 328 16.92 -11.68 -25.85
N THR A 329 17.42 -12.89 -25.71
CA THR A 329 16.71 -14.03 -25.12
C THR A 329 16.92 -14.17 -23.61
N SER A 330 17.60 -13.25 -22.94
CA SER A 330 17.95 -13.40 -21.51
C SER A 330 17.73 -12.12 -20.74
N PRO A 331 16.63 -12.00 -20.00
CA PRO A 331 16.46 -10.94 -19.01
C PRO A 331 17.43 -11.20 -17.85
N ASN A 332 18.45 -10.35 -17.70
CA ASN A 332 19.46 -10.51 -16.67
C ASN A 332 19.36 -9.49 -15.53
N LEU A 333 18.57 -8.41 -15.73
CA LEU A 333 18.38 -7.40 -14.70
C LEU A 333 17.53 -7.97 -13.54
N LYS A 334 18.11 -8.08 -12.38
CA LYS A 334 17.43 -8.45 -11.14
C LYS A 334 16.98 -7.19 -10.39
N ILE A 335 15.73 -7.18 -9.96
CA ILE A 335 15.17 -6.10 -9.14
C ILE A 335 14.90 -6.65 -7.74
N LEU A 336 15.28 -5.88 -6.72
CA LEU A 336 15.12 -6.22 -5.31
C LEU A 336 14.36 -5.10 -4.58
N HIS A 337 13.62 -5.46 -3.55
CA HIS A 337 12.98 -4.55 -2.58
C HIS A 337 12.08 -3.47 -3.21
N LEU A 338 11.28 -3.82 -4.21
CA LEU A 338 10.28 -2.91 -4.78
C LEU A 338 9.00 -2.96 -3.94
N GLU A 339 8.66 -1.85 -3.30
CA GLU A 339 7.50 -1.73 -2.42
C GLU A 339 6.69 -0.45 -2.73
N ASN A 340 5.41 -0.40 -2.30
CA ASN A 340 4.55 0.79 -2.33
C ASN A 340 4.30 1.37 -3.73
N ILE A 341 4.09 0.52 -4.75
CA ILE A 341 3.84 0.96 -6.15
C ILE A 341 2.37 1.07 -6.52
N ASN A 342 1.47 1.05 -5.56
CA ASN A 342 0.02 1.03 -5.73
C ASN A 342 -0.56 2.32 -6.34
N THR A 343 0.17 3.44 -6.31
CA THR A 343 -0.28 4.73 -6.85
C THR A 343 -0.05 4.92 -8.34
N ALA A 344 0.77 4.06 -8.98
CA ALA A 344 1.10 4.21 -10.39
C ALA A 344 -0.14 4.17 -11.30
N LYS A 345 -0.33 5.23 -12.08
CA LYS A 345 -1.42 5.39 -13.07
C LYS A 345 -1.08 4.77 -14.41
N ASN A 346 0.18 4.57 -14.72
CA ASN A 346 0.64 3.92 -15.93
C ASN A 346 1.79 2.95 -15.62
N ALA A 347 1.64 1.72 -16.10
CA ALA A 347 2.59 0.63 -15.88
C ALA A 347 3.09 0.03 -17.21
N GLU A 348 2.97 0.78 -18.33
CA GLU A 348 3.36 0.30 -19.66
C GLU A 348 4.83 -0.10 -19.69
N ALA A 349 5.10 -1.35 -20.07
CA ALA A 349 6.42 -1.94 -20.14
C ALA A 349 7.27 -1.81 -18.87
N ALA A 350 6.65 -1.56 -17.69
CA ALA A 350 7.38 -1.25 -16.44
C ALA A 350 8.40 -2.34 -16.09
N PHE A 351 8.05 -3.61 -16.26
CA PHE A 351 8.90 -4.76 -16.00
C PHE A 351 9.31 -5.53 -17.26
N ALA A 352 9.19 -4.92 -18.43
CA ALA A 352 9.58 -5.59 -19.67
C ALA A 352 11.07 -5.98 -19.64
N TYR A 353 11.37 -7.24 -20.02
CA TYR A 353 12.73 -7.80 -20.06
C TYR A 353 13.46 -7.88 -18.71
N THR A 354 12.74 -7.90 -17.59
CA THR A 354 13.34 -7.96 -16.24
C THR A 354 13.35 -9.36 -15.65
N ASN A 355 14.22 -9.57 -14.66
CA ASN A 355 14.26 -10.75 -13.82
C ASN A 355 13.70 -10.40 -12.42
N LEU A 356 12.46 -10.79 -12.17
CA LEU A 356 11.72 -10.52 -10.95
C LEU A 356 11.89 -11.62 -9.88
N ARG A 357 12.86 -12.54 -10.08
CA ARG A 357 13.11 -13.61 -9.11
C ARG A 357 13.63 -13.04 -7.80
N GLY A 358 13.02 -13.48 -6.70
CA GLY A 358 13.29 -12.98 -5.36
C GLY A 358 12.51 -11.71 -4.99
N LEU A 359 11.72 -11.14 -5.92
CA LEU A 359 10.80 -10.05 -5.62
C LEU A 359 9.46 -10.63 -5.11
N ASP A 360 8.95 -10.05 -4.02
CA ASP A 360 7.62 -10.39 -3.50
C ASP A 360 6.53 -9.75 -4.36
N MET A 361 6.01 -10.52 -5.33
CA MET A 361 4.99 -10.03 -6.26
C MET A 361 3.63 -9.79 -5.60
N SER A 362 3.39 -10.31 -4.40
CA SER A 362 2.14 -10.04 -3.65
C SER A 362 2.01 -8.57 -3.20
N LYS A 363 3.11 -7.83 -3.19
CA LYS A 363 3.15 -6.39 -2.87
C LYS A 363 2.97 -5.48 -4.11
N VAL A 364 2.91 -6.07 -5.32
CA VAL A 364 2.81 -5.33 -6.58
C VAL A 364 1.35 -5.26 -7.02
N THR A 365 0.67 -4.14 -6.81
CA THR A 365 -0.80 -4.04 -7.00
C THR A 365 -1.26 -3.21 -8.20
N PHE A 366 -0.63 -2.08 -8.51
CA PHE A 366 -1.02 -1.16 -9.60
C PHE A 366 -2.50 -0.73 -9.55
N GLU A 367 -3.01 -0.35 -8.39
CA GLU A 367 -4.45 -0.05 -8.18
C GLU A 367 -5.02 1.05 -9.08
N ASN A 368 -4.19 1.95 -9.58
CA ASN A 368 -4.59 3.10 -10.39
C ASN A 368 -4.18 3.00 -11.87
N ALA A 369 -3.61 1.88 -12.30
CA ALA A 369 -3.11 1.75 -13.67
C ALA A 369 -4.22 1.85 -14.72
N THR A 370 -3.95 2.62 -15.80
CA THR A 370 -4.83 2.80 -16.96
C THR A 370 -4.34 2.02 -18.19
N SER A 371 -3.09 1.53 -18.16
CA SER A 371 -2.51 0.66 -19.19
C SER A 371 -1.58 -0.39 -18.57
N PHE A 372 -1.71 -1.62 -19.03
CA PHE A 372 -0.78 -2.72 -18.76
C PHE A 372 -0.09 -3.23 -20.03
N MET A 373 -0.08 -2.42 -21.09
CA MET A 373 0.57 -2.84 -22.33
C MET A 373 2.03 -3.20 -22.07
N HIS A 374 2.43 -4.42 -22.43
CA HIS A 374 3.80 -4.93 -22.28
C HIS A 374 4.36 -4.99 -20.85
N THR A 375 3.57 -4.82 -19.79
CA THR A 375 4.08 -4.64 -18.39
C THR A 375 5.08 -5.72 -18.00
N PHE A 376 4.80 -6.99 -18.23
CA PHE A 376 5.68 -8.13 -17.93
C PHE A 376 6.22 -8.81 -19.21
N TYR A 377 6.29 -8.08 -20.31
CA TYR A 377 6.74 -8.59 -21.61
C TYR A 377 8.13 -9.20 -21.51
N LYS A 378 8.27 -10.51 -21.82
CA LYS A 378 9.54 -11.26 -21.70
C LYS A 378 10.22 -11.19 -20.32
N ALA A 379 9.51 -10.86 -19.27
CA ALA A 379 10.03 -10.91 -17.92
C ALA A 379 10.12 -12.35 -17.40
N THR A 380 10.89 -12.56 -16.33
CA THR A 380 10.94 -13.82 -15.60
C THR A 380 10.63 -13.59 -14.12
N ALA A 381 9.90 -14.51 -13.51
CA ALA A 381 9.62 -14.52 -12.07
C ALA A 381 9.88 -15.91 -11.48
N ASP A 382 9.77 -16.04 -10.17
CA ASP A 382 9.87 -17.32 -9.51
C ASP A 382 8.72 -18.24 -9.89
N ILE A 383 8.98 -19.55 -9.83
CA ILE A 383 8.02 -20.59 -10.19
C ILE A 383 6.78 -20.61 -9.27
N ASN A 384 6.88 -20.00 -8.09
CA ASN A 384 5.81 -19.84 -7.11
C ASN A 384 5.45 -18.37 -6.85
N ALA A 385 5.83 -17.43 -7.75
CA ALA A 385 5.50 -16.02 -7.58
C ALA A 385 3.98 -15.81 -7.54
N ASP A 386 3.52 -15.02 -6.56
CA ASP A 386 2.10 -14.75 -6.35
C ASP A 386 1.69 -13.43 -7.01
N PHE A 387 0.84 -13.51 -8.03
CA PHE A 387 0.26 -12.36 -8.74
C PHE A 387 -1.21 -12.10 -8.35
N SER A 388 -1.74 -12.79 -7.34
CA SER A 388 -3.16 -12.70 -6.95
C SER A 388 -3.56 -11.32 -6.42
N SER A 389 -2.61 -10.52 -5.95
CA SER A 389 -2.84 -9.14 -5.48
C SER A 389 -2.82 -8.09 -6.57
N LEU A 390 -2.49 -8.45 -7.82
CA LEU A 390 -2.44 -7.51 -8.94
C LEU A 390 -3.86 -7.02 -9.30
N LYS A 391 -4.15 -5.72 -9.10
CA LYS A 391 -5.52 -5.18 -9.17
C LYS A 391 -5.90 -4.52 -10.49
N GLY A 392 -5.09 -3.61 -10.99
CA GLY A 392 -5.27 -3.08 -12.33
C GLY A 392 -6.34 -2.02 -12.57
N GLY A 393 -6.55 -1.14 -11.64
CA GLY A 393 -7.29 0.12 -11.78
C GLY A 393 -8.40 0.16 -12.87
N ASN A 394 -8.29 1.14 -13.76
CA ASN A 394 -9.18 1.35 -14.90
C ASN A 394 -8.45 1.10 -16.24
N ALA A 395 -7.65 0.07 -16.33
CA ALA A 395 -6.88 -0.24 -17.52
C ALA A 395 -7.79 -0.51 -18.72
N THR A 396 -7.46 0.13 -19.85
CA THR A 396 -8.17 -0.06 -21.12
C THR A 396 -7.47 -1.06 -22.03
N THR A 397 -6.18 -1.34 -21.80
CA THR A 397 -5.39 -2.29 -22.59
C THR A 397 -4.51 -3.16 -21.70
N MET A 398 -4.49 -4.46 -22.03
CA MET A 398 -3.59 -5.48 -21.50
C MET A 398 -2.82 -6.18 -22.64
N GLU A 399 -2.66 -5.48 -23.79
CA GLU A 399 -1.96 -6.02 -24.93
C GLU A 399 -0.56 -6.49 -24.55
N LYS A 400 -0.27 -7.77 -24.85
CA LYS A 400 1.03 -8.41 -24.60
C LYS A 400 1.54 -8.31 -23.15
N MET A 401 0.65 -8.13 -22.15
CA MET A 401 1.02 -7.94 -20.74
C MET A 401 1.98 -9.04 -20.24
N PHE A 402 1.71 -10.30 -20.53
CA PHE A 402 2.52 -11.46 -20.17
C PHE A 402 3.13 -12.18 -21.39
N TYR A 403 3.34 -11.48 -22.49
CA TYR A 403 3.91 -12.06 -23.72
C TYR A 403 5.31 -12.64 -23.45
N MET A 404 5.54 -13.93 -23.76
CA MET A 404 6.79 -14.65 -23.52
C MET A 404 7.26 -14.59 -22.04
N PHE A 405 6.35 -14.38 -21.12
CA PHE A 405 6.65 -14.35 -19.69
C PHE A 405 6.99 -15.75 -19.19
N LYS A 406 8.02 -15.85 -18.35
CA LYS A 406 8.42 -17.08 -17.67
C LYS A 406 8.20 -16.92 -16.17
N GLY A 407 7.04 -17.33 -15.71
CA GLY A 407 6.58 -17.09 -14.34
C GLY A 407 6.11 -18.35 -13.61
N PRO A 408 5.16 -18.21 -12.70
CA PRO A 408 4.67 -19.31 -11.87
C PRO A 408 4.02 -20.42 -12.68
N GLN A 409 4.04 -21.63 -12.12
CA GLN A 409 3.32 -22.76 -12.73
C GLN A 409 1.82 -22.53 -12.77
N ASN A 410 1.28 -21.88 -11.74
CA ASN A 410 -0.13 -21.50 -11.65
C ASN A 410 -0.20 -19.97 -11.55
N LEU A 411 -0.63 -19.33 -12.61
CA LEU A 411 -0.78 -17.88 -12.68
C LEU A 411 -2.20 -17.49 -12.25
N SER A 412 -2.35 -16.98 -11.03
CA SER A 412 -3.63 -16.49 -10.52
C SER A 412 -3.73 -14.97 -10.71
N LEU A 413 -4.80 -14.51 -11.34
CA LEU A 413 -5.09 -13.10 -11.63
C LEU A 413 -6.49 -12.72 -11.13
N THR A 414 -6.95 -13.36 -10.07
CA THR A 414 -8.34 -13.23 -9.57
C THR A 414 -8.70 -11.83 -9.07
N SER A 415 -7.72 -11.01 -8.68
CA SER A 415 -7.93 -9.61 -8.27
C SER A 415 -7.80 -8.61 -9.41
N LEU A 416 -7.41 -9.06 -10.61
CA LEU A 416 -7.16 -8.17 -11.75
C LEU A 416 -8.49 -7.64 -12.30
N ASN A 417 -8.71 -6.33 -12.17
CA ASN A 417 -9.89 -5.67 -12.76
C ASN A 417 -9.76 -5.58 -14.28
N THR A 418 -10.66 -6.21 -14.99
CA THR A 418 -10.70 -6.20 -16.47
C THR A 418 -11.96 -5.53 -17.03
N SER A 419 -12.81 -4.94 -16.17
CA SER A 419 -14.12 -4.40 -16.55
C SER A 419 -14.08 -3.25 -17.58
N THR A 420 -12.96 -2.53 -17.66
CA THR A 420 -12.75 -1.43 -18.61
C THR A 420 -11.85 -1.80 -19.79
N VAL A 421 -11.35 -3.03 -19.84
CA VAL A 421 -10.40 -3.49 -20.86
C VAL A 421 -11.11 -3.71 -22.19
N THR A 422 -10.56 -3.09 -23.24
CA THR A 422 -11.02 -3.25 -24.63
C THR A 422 -10.09 -4.09 -25.48
N ASN A 423 -8.80 -4.18 -25.11
CA ASN A 423 -7.76 -4.88 -25.86
C ASN A 423 -6.98 -5.87 -24.99
N MET A 424 -7.13 -7.18 -25.29
CA MET A 424 -6.41 -8.30 -24.67
C MET A 424 -5.52 -9.07 -25.67
N LYS A 425 -5.17 -8.43 -26.80
CA LYS A 425 -4.36 -9.04 -27.85
C LYS A 425 -3.04 -9.58 -27.32
N ASP A 426 -2.73 -10.84 -27.67
CA ASP A 426 -1.47 -11.51 -27.31
C ASP A 426 -1.16 -11.54 -25.80
N MET A 427 -2.15 -11.31 -24.89
CA MET A 427 -1.92 -11.10 -23.45
C MET A 427 -1.07 -12.19 -22.82
N PHE A 428 -1.33 -13.46 -23.14
CA PHE A 428 -0.63 -14.63 -22.59
C PHE A 428 0.18 -15.39 -23.65
N ARG A 429 0.42 -14.79 -24.80
CA ARG A 429 1.10 -15.48 -25.90
C ARG A 429 2.51 -15.93 -25.52
N ASN A 430 2.87 -17.17 -25.89
CA ASN A 430 4.17 -17.79 -25.64
C ASN A 430 4.55 -17.88 -24.14
N LEU A 431 3.59 -18.02 -23.22
CA LEU A 431 3.92 -18.31 -21.83
C LEU A 431 4.81 -19.55 -21.70
N ALA A 432 5.95 -19.41 -21.04
CA ALA A 432 6.88 -20.50 -20.78
C ALA A 432 6.80 -20.91 -19.30
N ALA A 433 6.65 -22.20 -19.00
CA ALA A 433 6.57 -22.81 -17.68
C ALA A 433 5.22 -22.77 -16.97
N THR A 434 4.27 -21.95 -17.36
CA THR A 434 2.91 -21.91 -16.79
C THR A 434 2.08 -23.10 -17.25
N LYS A 435 1.48 -23.81 -16.31
CA LYS A 435 0.60 -24.97 -16.54
C LYS A 435 -0.88 -24.62 -16.48
N SER A 436 -1.23 -23.64 -15.65
CA SER A 436 -2.61 -23.15 -15.54
C SER A 436 -2.67 -21.63 -15.37
N ILE A 437 -3.75 -21.05 -15.90
CA ILE A 437 -4.07 -19.62 -15.75
C ILE A 437 -5.47 -19.56 -15.14
N ASP A 438 -5.58 -18.86 -14.01
CA ASP A 438 -6.88 -18.54 -13.41
C ASP A 438 -7.30 -17.12 -13.83
N ALA A 439 -8.14 -17.04 -14.85
CA ALA A 439 -8.77 -15.83 -15.35
C ALA A 439 -10.30 -15.86 -15.10
N SER A 440 -10.77 -16.66 -14.15
CA SER A 440 -12.20 -16.86 -13.87
C SER A 440 -12.94 -15.59 -13.46
N SER A 441 -12.20 -14.59 -12.90
CA SER A 441 -12.74 -13.28 -12.51
C SER A 441 -12.80 -12.27 -13.66
N PHE A 442 -12.29 -12.59 -14.84
CA PHE A 442 -12.22 -11.63 -15.95
C PHE A 442 -13.61 -11.23 -16.44
N ASN A 443 -13.89 -9.94 -16.37
CA ASN A 443 -15.02 -9.34 -17.09
C ASN A 443 -14.55 -8.94 -18.50
N THR A 444 -15.05 -9.61 -19.53
CA THR A 444 -14.66 -9.37 -20.91
C THR A 444 -15.75 -8.67 -21.74
N GLU A 445 -16.76 -8.10 -21.08
CA GLU A 445 -17.90 -7.47 -21.74
C GLU A 445 -17.50 -6.33 -22.69
N ASN A 446 -16.45 -5.57 -22.36
CA ASN A 446 -15.99 -4.44 -23.17
C ASN A 446 -14.85 -4.82 -24.13
N VAL A 447 -14.38 -6.06 -24.14
CA VAL A 447 -13.24 -6.47 -24.96
C VAL A 447 -13.65 -6.57 -26.43
N THR A 448 -12.87 -5.94 -27.30
CA THR A 448 -13.06 -5.94 -28.77
C THR A 448 -11.99 -6.75 -29.50
N ASP A 449 -10.80 -6.90 -28.93
CA ASP A 449 -9.66 -7.63 -29.54
C ASP A 449 -9.12 -8.71 -28.57
N MET A 450 -9.25 -9.99 -28.98
CA MET A 450 -8.69 -11.17 -28.32
C MET A 450 -7.71 -11.93 -29.22
N ASN A 451 -7.19 -11.28 -30.28
CA ASN A 451 -6.26 -11.90 -31.23
C ASN A 451 -5.05 -12.50 -30.48
N GLY A 452 -4.79 -13.79 -30.69
CA GLY A 452 -3.64 -14.48 -30.13
C GLY A 452 -3.57 -14.54 -28.59
N MET A 453 -4.66 -14.21 -27.86
CA MET A 453 -4.63 -14.06 -26.39
C MET A 453 -3.96 -15.22 -25.65
N PHE A 454 -4.23 -16.45 -26.06
CA PHE A 454 -3.68 -17.69 -25.50
C PHE A 454 -2.84 -18.47 -26.54
N MET A 455 -2.19 -17.77 -27.47
CA MET A 455 -1.43 -18.40 -28.55
C MET A 455 -0.09 -18.99 -28.06
N ALA A 456 0.25 -20.18 -28.56
CA ALA A 456 1.57 -20.80 -28.43
C ALA A 456 2.04 -21.00 -26.96
N MET A 457 1.15 -21.36 -26.07
CA MET A 457 1.46 -21.69 -24.68
C MET A 457 1.93 -23.15 -24.58
N SER A 458 3.24 -23.34 -24.39
CA SER A 458 3.89 -24.65 -24.59
C SER A 458 3.60 -25.69 -23.51
N TYR A 459 3.05 -25.30 -22.33
CA TYR A 459 2.88 -26.21 -21.16
C TYR A 459 1.47 -26.21 -20.59
N VAL A 460 0.59 -25.34 -21.07
CA VAL A 460 -0.78 -25.23 -20.55
C VAL A 460 -1.63 -26.39 -21.07
N GLU A 461 -2.19 -27.18 -20.15
CA GLU A 461 -3.06 -28.31 -20.48
C GLU A 461 -4.55 -27.93 -20.45
N THR A 462 -4.90 -26.92 -19.66
CA THR A 462 -6.29 -26.50 -19.47
C THR A 462 -6.40 -24.98 -19.44
N ILE A 463 -7.41 -24.44 -20.12
CA ILE A 463 -7.78 -23.02 -20.10
C ILE A 463 -9.25 -22.93 -19.70
N ASP A 464 -9.57 -22.02 -18.78
CA ASP A 464 -10.95 -21.71 -18.39
C ASP A 464 -11.35 -20.33 -18.90
N VAL A 465 -12.28 -20.29 -19.83
CA VAL A 465 -12.92 -19.11 -20.38
C VAL A 465 -14.44 -19.18 -20.22
N SER A 466 -14.93 -19.97 -19.28
CA SER A 466 -16.37 -20.20 -19.09
C SER A 466 -17.15 -18.94 -18.72
N GLY A 467 -16.48 -17.94 -18.12
CA GLY A 467 -17.05 -16.64 -17.78
C GLY A 467 -16.92 -15.57 -18.88
N PHE A 468 -16.34 -15.89 -20.04
CA PHE A 468 -16.08 -14.86 -21.06
C PHE A 468 -17.37 -14.45 -21.78
N ASN A 469 -17.60 -13.15 -21.85
CA ASN A 469 -18.59 -12.52 -22.71
C ASN A 469 -17.89 -12.01 -23.98
N THR A 470 -18.22 -12.55 -25.12
CA THR A 470 -17.55 -12.25 -26.40
C THR A 470 -18.40 -11.41 -27.35
N LYS A 471 -19.54 -10.89 -26.90
CA LYS A 471 -20.50 -10.13 -27.69
C LYS A 471 -19.88 -8.98 -28.49
N ASN A 472 -18.93 -8.25 -27.87
CA ASN A 472 -18.29 -7.08 -28.48
C ASN A 472 -16.97 -7.39 -29.20
N VAL A 473 -16.52 -8.65 -29.20
CA VAL A 473 -15.24 -9.04 -29.80
C VAL A 473 -15.34 -9.05 -31.32
N THR A 474 -14.39 -8.38 -31.96
CA THR A 474 -14.29 -8.28 -33.44
C THR A 474 -13.20 -9.17 -34.02
N ASP A 475 -12.14 -9.46 -33.23
CA ASP A 475 -11.03 -10.34 -33.66
C ASP A 475 -10.70 -11.40 -32.61
N MET A 476 -10.85 -12.67 -32.96
CA MET A 476 -10.45 -13.86 -32.19
C MET A 476 -9.44 -14.71 -32.98
N SER A 477 -8.81 -14.16 -34.01
CA SER A 477 -7.86 -14.94 -34.81
C SER A 477 -6.71 -15.45 -33.96
N MET A 478 -6.33 -16.69 -34.16
CA MET A 478 -5.24 -17.38 -33.47
C MET A 478 -5.38 -17.42 -31.92
N MET A 479 -6.58 -17.17 -31.35
CA MET A 479 -6.75 -17.06 -29.87
C MET A 479 -6.18 -18.27 -29.12
N PHE A 480 -6.37 -19.48 -29.62
CA PHE A 480 -5.82 -20.71 -29.03
C PHE A 480 -4.85 -21.44 -30.01
N TYR A 481 -4.25 -20.72 -30.93
CA TYR A 481 -3.36 -21.27 -31.95
C TYR A 481 -2.06 -21.86 -31.36
N SER A 482 -1.65 -23.02 -31.91
CA SER A 482 -0.33 -23.64 -31.64
C SER A 482 -0.07 -24.00 -30.17
N ASN A 483 -1.09 -24.45 -29.44
CA ASN A 483 -1.01 -24.93 -28.08
C ASN A 483 -0.77 -26.44 -28.05
N SER A 484 0.51 -26.87 -28.08
CA SER A 484 0.89 -28.27 -28.26
C SER A 484 0.53 -29.21 -27.10
N TRP A 485 0.25 -28.69 -25.89
CA TRP A 485 -0.15 -29.49 -24.73
C TRP A 485 -1.61 -29.26 -24.30
N LEU A 486 -2.31 -28.35 -24.93
CA LEU A 486 -3.69 -28.00 -24.56
C LEU A 486 -4.65 -29.15 -24.87
N LYS A 487 -5.25 -29.69 -23.82
CA LYS A 487 -6.20 -30.81 -23.87
C LYS A 487 -7.65 -30.38 -23.71
N THR A 488 -7.88 -29.34 -22.87
CA THR A 488 -9.23 -28.93 -22.47
C THR A 488 -9.36 -27.43 -22.43
N ILE A 489 -10.46 -26.93 -23.00
CA ILE A 489 -10.93 -25.55 -22.82
C ILE A 489 -12.31 -25.64 -22.16
N TYR A 490 -12.43 -25.10 -20.92
CA TYR A 490 -13.74 -24.86 -20.32
C TYR A 490 -14.28 -23.55 -20.88
N GLY A 491 -15.47 -23.57 -21.45
CA GLY A 491 -16.08 -22.42 -22.11
C GLY A 491 -17.57 -22.32 -21.82
N PRO A 492 -18.21 -21.19 -22.17
CA PRO A 492 -19.65 -21.06 -22.15
C PRO A 492 -20.27 -22.03 -23.21
N GLU A 493 -21.59 -22.09 -23.23
CA GLU A 493 -22.31 -22.95 -24.22
C GLU A 493 -21.81 -22.71 -25.66
N GLU A 494 -21.65 -21.42 -26.02
CA GLU A 494 -21.09 -20.96 -27.29
C GLU A 494 -20.55 -19.52 -27.11
N PHE A 495 -19.47 -19.16 -27.82
CA PHE A 495 -19.05 -17.76 -27.92
C PHE A 495 -20.04 -16.97 -28.79
N ASP A 496 -20.42 -15.78 -28.31
CA ASP A 496 -21.18 -14.84 -29.13
C ASP A 496 -20.30 -14.34 -30.28
N ARG A 497 -20.78 -14.45 -31.48
CA ARG A 497 -20.06 -14.07 -32.70
C ARG A 497 -20.77 -12.94 -33.46
N THR A 498 -21.73 -12.27 -32.83
CA THR A 498 -22.56 -11.23 -33.46
C THR A 498 -21.72 -10.13 -34.10
N ASN A 499 -20.66 -9.69 -33.43
CA ASN A 499 -19.77 -8.62 -33.92
C ASN A 499 -18.43 -9.15 -34.47
N LEU A 500 -18.25 -10.46 -34.53
CA LEU A 500 -16.98 -11.07 -34.91
C LEU A 500 -16.70 -10.91 -36.42
N SER A 501 -15.58 -10.24 -36.72
CA SER A 501 -15.13 -10.03 -38.11
C SER A 501 -14.05 -11.02 -38.53
N ILE A 502 -13.15 -11.40 -37.61
CA ILE A 502 -11.97 -12.22 -37.90
C ILE A 502 -11.82 -13.33 -36.85
N SER A 503 -11.72 -14.60 -37.28
CA SER A 503 -11.44 -15.74 -36.40
C SER A 503 -10.51 -16.79 -37.03
N THR A 504 -9.68 -16.35 -37.97
CA THR A 504 -8.78 -17.22 -38.71
C THR A 504 -7.86 -18.01 -37.80
N ASN A 505 -7.80 -19.32 -37.98
CA ASN A 505 -6.92 -20.24 -37.26
C ASN A 505 -7.06 -20.17 -35.71
N MET A 506 -8.25 -19.85 -35.20
CA MET A 506 -8.48 -19.71 -33.75
C MET A 506 -7.95 -20.93 -32.96
N PHE A 507 -8.17 -22.13 -33.42
CA PHE A 507 -7.70 -23.40 -32.80
C PHE A 507 -6.56 -24.06 -33.58
N GLY A 508 -6.03 -23.43 -34.62
CA GLY A 508 -5.03 -24.04 -35.50
C GLY A 508 -3.83 -24.61 -34.75
N ASN A 509 -3.28 -25.74 -35.19
CA ASN A 509 -2.11 -26.41 -34.62
C ASN A 509 -2.20 -26.81 -33.12
N SER A 510 -3.40 -26.90 -32.54
CA SER A 510 -3.61 -27.36 -31.15
C SER A 510 -4.02 -28.85 -31.13
N SER A 511 -3.12 -29.70 -31.62
CA SER A 511 -3.36 -31.11 -31.98
C SER A 511 -3.85 -32.02 -30.84
N HIS A 512 -3.61 -31.66 -29.57
CA HIS A 512 -4.05 -32.46 -28.42
C HIS A 512 -5.43 -32.05 -27.88
N LEU A 513 -6.04 -31.02 -28.47
CA LEU A 513 -7.31 -30.48 -28.00
C LEU A 513 -8.46 -31.49 -28.20
N VAL A 514 -9.19 -31.74 -27.13
CA VAL A 514 -10.37 -32.62 -27.11
C VAL A 514 -11.55 -31.83 -26.51
N GLY A 515 -12.55 -31.60 -27.34
CA GLY A 515 -13.77 -30.92 -26.92
C GLY A 515 -14.78 -31.81 -26.20
N GLY A 516 -15.97 -31.28 -25.96
CA GLY A 516 -17.11 -32.04 -25.44
C GLY A 516 -17.50 -33.20 -26.39
N ALA A 517 -18.18 -34.22 -25.85
CA ALA A 517 -18.47 -35.45 -26.57
C ALA A 517 -17.23 -36.08 -27.26
N ASN A 518 -16.03 -35.85 -26.70
CA ASN A 518 -14.74 -36.37 -27.19
C ASN A 518 -14.38 -35.98 -28.63
N TRP A 519 -14.83 -34.82 -29.11
CA TRP A 519 -14.41 -34.28 -30.38
C TRP A 519 -12.92 -33.97 -30.40
N SER A 520 -12.14 -34.78 -31.13
CA SER A 520 -10.71 -34.54 -31.30
C SER A 520 -10.46 -33.37 -32.27
N TYR A 521 -9.28 -32.74 -32.12
CA TYR A 521 -8.79 -31.69 -33.02
C TYR A 521 -8.89 -32.10 -34.50
N SER A 522 -9.22 -31.14 -35.37
CA SER A 522 -9.19 -31.29 -36.83
C SER A 522 -8.68 -30.00 -37.47
N ALA A 523 -7.68 -30.12 -38.33
CA ALA A 523 -7.09 -28.98 -39.05
C ALA A 523 -8.08 -28.26 -40.00
N ALA A 524 -9.19 -28.91 -40.36
CA ALA A 524 -10.25 -28.32 -41.17
C ALA A 524 -11.27 -27.51 -40.35
N ASN A 525 -11.22 -27.59 -39.00
CA ASN A 525 -12.22 -27.04 -38.08
C ASN A 525 -11.53 -26.13 -37.06
N VAL A 526 -11.04 -24.98 -37.50
CA VAL A 526 -10.10 -24.17 -36.69
C VAL A 526 -10.56 -22.73 -36.43
N ASP A 527 -11.73 -22.33 -36.91
CA ASP A 527 -12.29 -20.98 -36.70
C ASP A 527 -13.26 -20.93 -35.50
N ALA A 528 -13.84 -19.77 -35.22
CA ALA A 528 -14.73 -19.54 -34.09
C ALA A 528 -16.09 -20.30 -34.21
N THR A 529 -16.42 -20.93 -35.34
CA THR A 529 -17.60 -21.77 -35.47
C THR A 529 -17.56 -22.93 -34.48
N TYR A 530 -16.37 -23.36 -34.09
CA TYR A 530 -16.14 -24.47 -33.16
C TYR A 530 -15.92 -24.01 -31.69
N ALA A 531 -16.07 -22.73 -31.40
CA ALA A 531 -15.98 -22.15 -30.06
C ALA A 531 -17.28 -22.32 -29.27
N ARG A 532 -17.64 -23.57 -29.01
CA ARG A 532 -18.85 -24.01 -28.28
C ARG A 532 -18.61 -25.34 -27.59
N ILE A 533 -19.50 -25.69 -26.64
CA ILE A 533 -19.49 -27.01 -26.02
C ILE A 533 -19.82 -28.07 -27.07
N GLY A 534 -18.91 -29.04 -27.25
CA GLY A 534 -19.14 -30.17 -28.14
C GLY A 534 -20.20 -31.11 -27.60
N LYS A 535 -21.18 -31.50 -28.47
CA LYS A 535 -22.28 -32.44 -28.19
C LYS A 535 -22.30 -33.54 -29.25
N PRO A 536 -22.98 -34.68 -29.01
CA PRO A 536 -23.18 -35.66 -30.04
C PRO A 536 -23.82 -35.03 -31.32
N GLY A 537 -23.17 -35.20 -32.46
CA GLY A 537 -23.61 -34.60 -33.75
C GLY A 537 -23.27 -33.12 -33.93
N LEU A 538 -22.76 -32.42 -32.88
CA LEU A 538 -22.38 -31.01 -32.96
C LEU A 538 -20.94 -30.81 -32.48
N ARG A 539 -20.01 -30.64 -33.42
CA ARG A 539 -18.60 -30.43 -33.09
C ARG A 539 -18.37 -29.10 -32.35
N GLY A 540 -17.62 -29.16 -31.25
CA GLY A 540 -17.17 -27.99 -30.50
C GLY A 540 -15.97 -28.36 -29.66
N TYR A 541 -15.07 -27.39 -29.42
CA TYR A 541 -13.83 -27.60 -28.65
C TYR A 541 -13.95 -27.23 -27.19
N PHE A 542 -15.07 -26.69 -26.75
CA PHE A 542 -15.30 -26.42 -25.34
C PHE A 542 -15.90 -27.62 -24.62
N LYS A 543 -15.61 -27.70 -23.33
CA LYS A 543 -16.29 -28.52 -22.33
C LYS A 543 -17.01 -27.65 -21.32
N ALA A 544 -18.12 -28.15 -20.76
CA ALA A 544 -18.71 -27.52 -19.59
C ALA A 544 -17.73 -27.62 -18.42
N LYS A 545 -17.67 -26.55 -17.60
CA LYS A 545 -16.92 -26.59 -16.34
C LYS A 545 -17.64 -27.53 -15.38
N PRO A 546 -16.94 -28.45 -14.69
CA PRO A 546 -17.52 -29.38 -13.71
C PRO A 546 -18.25 -28.69 -12.56
#